data_3d3e14d2b48938531db3ff10b6de60d4
#
_entry.id   3d3e14d2b48938531db3ff10b6de60d4
#
_cell.length_a   1.000
_cell.length_b   1.000
_cell.length_c   1.000
_cell.angle_alpha   90.00
_cell.angle_beta   90.00
_cell.angle_gamma   90.00
#
_symmetry.space_group_name_H-M   'P 1'
#
loop_
_entity.id
_entity.type
_entity.pdbx_description
1 polymer ?
#
loop_
_entity_poly.entity_id
_entity_poly.type
_entity_poly.pdbx_seq_one_letter_code
_entity_poly.pdbx_strand_id
1 'polypeptide(L)'
;MQNDSVLYDEFLAGNTSSFDELMIRYGDNLMYYLYGYVHNLEDAEDLMIEAFARIMAKKPSISEGSFKAYLFRTGRNLAARFHLIKSRMNVFSMDSLPVELSDHKSVETELLNEEKKRILHLCLERIDPEVREAIWLVYFEEMSYAAAGEVMGVKTKRIDKLLTRGKKLLREELLKEGITDAH
;
A
#
# COMPACT_ATOMS: atom_id res chain seq x y z
N MET A 1 -1.50 -2.78 -22.63
CA MET A 1 -2.20 -3.12 -21.38
C MET A 1 -3.55 -2.42 -21.41
N GLN A 2 -4.65 -3.14 -21.19
CA GLN A 2 -6.01 -2.58 -21.22
C GLN A 2 -6.20 -1.59 -20.04
N ASN A 3 -6.98 -0.53 -20.24
CA ASN A 3 -7.24 0.48 -19.19
C ASN A 3 -8.13 -0.13 -18.08
N ASP A 4 -7.87 0.23 -16.83
CA ASP A 4 -8.63 -0.25 -15.66
C ASP A 4 -10.13 0.03 -15.78
N SER A 5 -10.50 1.19 -16.35
CA SER A 5 -11.91 1.54 -16.54
C SER A 5 -12.59 0.60 -17.49
N VAL A 6 -11.90 0.21 -18.57
CA VAL A 6 -12.44 -0.76 -19.56
C VAL A 6 -12.60 -2.14 -18.93
N LEU A 7 -11.58 -2.61 -18.18
CA LEU A 7 -11.66 -3.89 -17.46
C LEU A 7 -12.80 -3.90 -16.45
N TYR A 8 -12.98 -2.80 -15.72
CA TYR A 8 -14.03 -2.72 -14.74
C TYR A 8 -15.42 -2.65 -15.38
N ASP A 9 -15.59 -1.92 -16.48
CA ASP A 9 -16.85 -1.86 -17.24
C ASP A 9 -17.21 -3.21 -17.85
N GLU A 10 -16.24 -3.96 -18.39
CA GLU A 10 -16.43 -5.34 -18.86
C GLU A 10 -16.89 -6.27 -17.73
N PHE A 11 -16.29 -6.13 -16.53
CA PHE A 11 -16.73 -6.87 -15.35
C PHE A 11 -18.17 -6.53 -14.97
N LEU A 12 -18.55 -5.25 -14.98
CA LEU A 12 -19.93 -4.83 -14.72
C LEU A 12 -20.92 -5.40 -15.75
N ALA A 13 -20.47 -5.56 -17.00
CA ALA A 13 -21.22 -6.20 -18.08
C ALA A 13 -21.29 -7.75 -17.98
N GLY A 14 -20.59 -8.34 -17.00
CA GLY A 14 -20.64 -9.79 -16.72
C GLY A 14 -19.37 -10.58 -17.09
N ASN A 15 -18.32 -9.94 -17.61
CA ASN A 15 -17.04 -10.58 -17.90
C ASN A 15 -16.18 -10.66 -16.62
N THR A 16 -16.23 -11.80 -15.92
CA THR A 16 -15.46 -11.99 -14.68
C THR A 16 -13.94 -12.02 -14.89
N SER A 17 -13.47 -12.48 -16.06
CA SER A 17 -12.04 -12.55 -16.38
C SER A 17 -11.38 -11.16 -16.39
N SER A 18 -12.13 -10.10 -16.73
CA SER A 18 -11.62 -8.73 -16.68
C SER A 18 -11.35 -8.27 -15.24
N PHE A 19 -12.10 -8.79 -14.27
CA PHE A 19 -11.82 -8.52 -12.85
C PHE A 19 -10.62 -9.31 -12.33
N ASP A 20 -10.44 -10.56 -12.81
CA ASP A 20 -9.25 -11.35 -12.48
C ASP A 20 -7.97 -10.64 -12.94
N GLU A 21 -8.00 -9.97 -14.12
CA GLU A 21 -6.87 -9.15 -14.58
C GLU A 21 -6.59 -7.97 -13.63
N LEU A 22 -7.62 -7.31 -13.12
CA LEU A 22 -7.45 -6.25 -12.11
C LEU A 22 -6.86 -6.79 -10.79
N MET A 23 -7.27 -8.01 -10.37
CA MET A 23 -6.70 -8.65 -9.19
C MET A 23 -5.22 -9.00 -9.38
N ILE A 24 -4.83 -9.54 -10.52
CA ILE A 24 -3.42 -9.83 -10.85
C ILE A 24 -2.60 -8.53 -10.90
N ARG A 25 -3.16 -7.46 -11.45
CA ARG A 25 -2.48 -6.17 -11.62
C ARG A 25 -2.19 -5.46 -10.31
N TYR A 26 -3.08 -5.55 -9.34
CA TYR A 26 -3.03 -4.75 -8.11
C TYR A 26 -2.90 -5.56 -6.82
N GLY A 27 -3.05 -6.88 -6.87
CA GLY A 27 -3.08 -7.73 -5.69
C GLY A 27 -1.83 -7.59 -4.83
N ASP A 28 -0.66 -7.84 -5.41
CA ASP A 28 0.62 -7.77 -4.70
C ASP A 28 0.88 -6.38 -4.13
N ASN A 29 0.67 -5.34 -4.94
CA ASN A 29 0.87 -3.96 -4.51
C ASN A 29 -0.04 -3.58 -3.33
N LEU A 30 -1.32 -3.97 -3.41
CA LEU A 30 -2.27 -3.73 -2.33
C LEU A 30 -1.89 -4.51 -1.07
N MET A 31 -1.47 -5.78 -1.21
CA MET A 31 -1.03 -6.61 -0.10
C MET A 31 0.17 -5.97 0.63
N TYR A 32 1.21 -5.53 -0.09
CA TYR A 32 2.35 -4.84 0.51
C TYR A 32 1.98 -3.50 1.16
N TYR A 33 1.07 -2.74 0.54
CA TYR A 33 0.54 -1.52 1.15
C TYR A 33 -0.17 -1.82 2.47
N LEU A 34 -1.01 -2.86 2.51
CA LEU A 34 -1.73 -3.28 3.72
C LEU A 34 -0.81 -3.87 4.79
N TYR A 35 0.27 -4.57 4.37
CA TYR A 35 1.30 -5.03 5.27
C TYR A 35 1.91 -3.88 6.09
N GLY A 36 2.11 -2.72 5.49
CA GLY A 36 2.55 -1.51 6.20
C GLY A 36 1.64 -1.06 7.35
N TYR A 37 0.39 -1.54 7.38
CA TYR A 37 -0.56 -1.29 8.48
C TYR A 37 -0.57 -2.41 9.51
N VAL A 38 -0.66 -3.66 9.06
CA VAL A 38 -0.95 -4.79 9.96
C VAL A 38 0.31 -5.53 10.43
N HIS A 39 1.45 -5.34 9.76
CA HIS A 39 2.75 -5.97 10.05
C HIS A 39 2.69 -7.51 10.15
N ASN A 40 1.74 -8.11 9.45
CA ASN A 40 1.56 -9.55 9.32
C ASN A 40 1.12 -9.84 7.88
N LEU A 41 1.79 -10.77 7.20
CA LEU A 41 1.57 -11.03 5.78
C LEU A 41 0.22 -11.72 5.54
N GLU A 42 -0.16 -12.66 6.39
CA GLU A 42 -1.44 -13.38 6.33
C GLU A 42 -2.62 -12.42 6.54
N ASP A 43 -2.55 -11.58 7.58
CA ASP A 43 -3.56 -10.52 7.81
C ASP A 43 -3.65 -9.56 6.62
N ALA A 44 -2.52 -9.20 5.99
CA ALA A 44 -2.49 -8.31 4.83
C ALA A 44 -3.11 -8.95 3.58
N GLU A 45 -2.84 -10.23 3.33
CA GLU A 45 -3.43 -11.02 2.26
C GLU A 45 -4.94 -11.16 2.44
N ASP A 46 -5.40 -11.48 3.63
CA ASP A 46 -6.84 -11.55 3.96
C ASP A 46 -7.55 -10.23 3.70
N LEU A 47 -6.96 -9.11 4.10
CA LEU A 47 -7.51 -7.78 3.87
C LEU A 47 -7.51 -7.40 2.38
N MET A 48 -6.50 -7.82 1.62
CA MET A 48 -6.45 -7.63 0.17
C MET A 48 -7.57 -8.41 -0.51
N ILE A 49 -7.73 -9.69 -0.18
CA ILE A 49 -8.82 -10.54 -0.70
C ILE A 49 -10.19 -9.93 -0.34
N GLU A 50 -10.36 -9.48 0.89
CA GLU A 50 -11.61 -8.85 1.34
C GLU A 50 -11.90 -7.54 0.57
N ALA A 51 -10.88 -6.74 0.25
CA ALA A 51 -11.05 -5.50 -0.52
C ALA A 51 -11.61 -5.79 -1.92
N PHE A 52 -11.02 -6.76 -2.64
CA PHE A 52 -11.52 -7.19 -3.94
C PHE A 52 -12.92 -7.81 -3.86
N ALA A 53 -13.17 -8.70 -2.90
CA ALA A 53 -14.46 -9.34 -2.70
C ALA A 53 -15.58 -8.31 -2.46
N ARG A 54 -15.30 -7.25 -1.72
CA ARG A 54 -16.26 -6.15 -1.50
C ARG A 54 -16.60 -5.40 -2.79
N ILE A 55 -15.62 -5.13 -3.63
CA ILE A 55 -15.85 -4.47 -4.93
C ILE A 55 -16.67 -5.39 -5.83
N MET A 56 -16.32 -6.68 -5.91
CA MET A 56 -17.07 -7.67 -6.69
C MET A 56 -18.54 -7.76 -6.27
N ALA A 57 -18.79 -7.83 -4.96
CA ALA A 57 -20.13 -7.99 -4.41
C ALA A 57 -20.98 -6.73 -4.57
N LYS A 58 -20.40 -5.54 -4.34
CA LYS A 58 -21.13 -4.27 -4.36
C LYS A 58 -21.24 -3.65 -5.74
N LYS A 59 -20.33 -3.97 -6.66
CA LYS A 59 -20.25 -3.40 -8.00
C LYS A 59 -20.44 -1.86 -7.99
N PRO A 60 -19.64 -1.12 -7.19
CA PRO A 60 -19.85 0.32 -7.05
C PRO A 60 -19.62 1.05 -8.38
N SER A 61 -20.28 2.19 -8.57
CA SER A 61 -19.95 3.11 -9.64
C SER A 61 -18.60 3.77 -9.33
N ILE A 62 -17.61 3.54 -10.16
CA ILE A 62 -16.25 4.10 -10.02
C ILE A 62 -16.00 5.00 -11.23
N SER A 63 -15.56 6.24 -10.97
CA SER A 63 -15.23 7.18 -12.04
C SER A 63 -14.05 6.67 -12.85
N GLU A 64 -14.00 7.05 -14.13
CA GLU A 64 -12.90 6.72 -15.03
C GLU A 64 -11.54 7.08 -14.41
N GLY A 65 -10.57 6.17 -14.50
CA GLY A 65 -9.22 6.35 -13.94
C GLY A 65 -9.13 6.28 -12.41
N SER A 66 -10.24 6.03 -11.69
CA SER A 66 -10.25 6.04 -10.21
C SER A 66 -10.26 4.64 -9.57
N PHE A 67 -10.19 3.56 -10.37
CA PHE A 67 -10.28 2.18 -9.84
C PHE A 67 -9.19 1.90 -8.80
N LYS A 68 -7.92 2.19 -9.12
CA LYS A 68 -6.80 1.99 -8.20
C LYS A 68 -7.00 2.74 -6.88
N ALA A 69 -7.35 4.03 -6.94
CA ALA A 69 -7.59 4.83 -5.74
C ALA A 69 -8.76 4.29 -4.90
N TYR A 70 -9.84 3.87 -5.56
CA TYR A 70 -10.99 3.25 -4.88
C TYR A 70 -10.62 1.94 -4.18
N LEU A 71 -9.85 1.08 -4.85
CA LEU A 71 -9.37 -0.19 -4.31
C LEU A 71 -8.48 0.03 -3.08
N PHE A 72 -7.47 0.89 -3.18
CA PHE A 72 -6.55 1.19 -2.08
C PHE A 72 -7.27 1.85 -0.90
N ARG A 73 -8.21 2.76 -1.16
CA ARG A 73 -9.08 3.34 -0.12
C ARG A 73 -9.92 2.28 0.59
N THR A 74 -10.45 1.31 -0.17
CA THR A 74 -11.21 0.19 0.40
C THR A 74 -10.33 -0.64 1.32
N GLY A 75 -9.14 -1.03 0.88
CA GLY A 75 -8.17 -1.77 1.69
C GLY A 75 -7.75 -0.99 2.96
N ARG A 76 -7.43 0.30 2.82
CA ARG A 76 -7.10 1.18 3.95
C ARG A 76 -8.21 1.21 5.01
N ASN A 77 -9.45 1.35 4.58
CA ASN A 77 -10.59 1.36 5.51
C ASN A 77 -10.76 0.01 6.22
N LEU A 78 -10.46 -1.09 5.53
CA LEU A 78 -10.45 -2.42 6.13
C LEU A 78 -9.34 -2.56 7.18
N ALA A 79 -8.13 -2.13 6.87
CA ALA A 79 -7.01 -2.16 7.80
C ALA A 79 -7.29 -1.31 9.06
N ALA A 80 -7.88 -0.12 8.90
CA ALA A 80 -8.27 0.72 10.03
C ALA A 80 -9.30 0.02 10.94
N ARG A 81 -10.30 -0.69 10.37
CA ARG A 81 -11.26 -1.47 11.14
C ARG A 81 -10.61 -2.68 11.82
N PHE A 82 -9.70 -3.35 11.14
CA PHE A 82 -8.94 -4.47 11.68
C PHE A 82 -8.19 -4.06 12.96
N HIS A 83 -7.49 -2.92 12.94
CA HIS A 83 -6.83 -2.38 14.13
C HIS A 83 -7.80 -2.08 15.28
N LEU A 84 -8.96 -1.51 14.99
CA LEU A 84 -9.96 -1.24 16.01
C LEU A 84 -10.48 -2.52 16.67
N ILE A 85 -10.67 -3.59 15.91
CA ILE A 85 -11.12 -4.89 16.42
C ILE A 85 -9.99 -5.53 17.23
N LYS A 86 -8.76 -5.60 16.66
CA LYS A 86 -7.59 -6.22 17.31
C LYS A 86 -7.22 -5.49 18.61
N SER A 87 -7.30 -4.16 18.66
CA SER A 87 -7.06 -3.40 19.90
C SER A 87 -8.10 -3.67 20.98
N ARG A 88 -9.36 -3.91 20.62
CA ARG A 88 -10.42 -4.31 21.57
C ARG A 88 -10.23 -5.74 22.07
N MET A 89 -9.69 -6.63 21.24
CA MET A 89 -9.41 -8.03 21.61
C MET A 89 -8.10 -8.16 22.40
N ASN A 90 -7.07 -7.36 22.11
CA ASN A 90 -5.76 -7.37 22.78
C ASN A 90 -5.77 -6.77 24.20
N VAL A 91 -6.89 -6.30 24.71
CA VAL A 91 -7.05 -6.09 26.15
C VAL A 91 -6.89 -7.42 26.93
N PHE A 92 -6.86 -8.56 26.20
CA PHE A 92 -6.76 -9.91 26.80
C PHE A 92 -5.55 -10.76 26.36
N SER A 93 -4.62 -10.27 25.54
CA SER A 93 -3.44 -11.08 25.14
C SER A 93 -2.24 -10.18 24.78
N MET A 94 -1.24 -10.19 25.67
CA MET A 94 0.13 -9.78 25.34
C MET A 94 0.83 -10.99 24.73
N ASP A 95 1.11 -10.94 23.44
CA ASP A 95 2.29 -11.54 22.79
C ASP A 95 2.21 -11.30 21.28
N SER A 96 3.07 -10.43 20.78
CA SER A 96 3.38 -10.37 19.36
C SER A 96 4.90 -10.28 19.19
N LEU A 97 5.49 -11.40 18.79
CA LEU A 97 6.87 -11.48 18.31
C LEU A 97 7.02 -10.85 16.94
N PRO A 98 8.13 -10.17 16.65
CA PRO A 98 8.40 -9.64 15.31
C PRO A 98 8.66 -10.80 14.34
N VAL A 99 7.97 -10.78 13.20
CA VAL A 99 8.20 -11.75 12.11
C VAL A 99 9.23 -11.15 11.16
N GLU A 100 10.34 -11.88 10.98
CA GLU A 100 11.35 -11.59 9.97
C GLU A 100 10.79 -11.81 8.57
N LEU A 101 11.06 -10.85 7.67
CA LEU A 101 10.77 -10.95 6.25
C LEU A 101 11.62 -12.06 5.62
N SER A 102 10.98 -13.10 5.13
CA SER A 102 11.61 -14.20 4.42
C SER A 102 11.95 -13.79 2.98
N ASP A 103 13.22 -13.97 2.65
CA ASP A 103 13.88 -13.74 1.38
C ASP A 103 13.30 -14.54 0.20
N HIS A 104 13.18 -13.91 -0.97
CA HIS A 104 13.20 -14.61 -2.25
C HIS A 104 14.39 -14.14 -3.09
N LYS A 105 15.21 -15.14 -3.43
CA LYS A 105 16.52 -15.11 -4.07
C LYS A 105 16.55 -14.53 -5.49
N SER A 106 17.58 -13.79 -5.85
CA SER A 106 18.60 -14.19 -6.86
C SER A 106 19.67 -13.12 -7.10
N VAL A 107 20.92 -13.61 -7.17
CA VAL A 107 22.17 -13.23 -7.88
C VAL A 107 22.74 -11.79 -7.77
N GLU A 108 24.03 -11.69 -7.55
CA GLU A 108 24.93 -10.60 -7.08
C GLU A 108 24.60 -9.13 -7.45
N THR A 109 24.04 -8.84 -8.61
CA THR A 109 23.58 -7.46 -8.96
C THR A 109 22.21 -7.15 -8.35
N GLU A 110 21.39 -8.17 -8.14
CA GLU A 110 20.12 -8.09 -7.41
C GLU A 110 20.38 -7.93 -5.91
N LEU A 111 21.42 -8.53 -5.33
CA LEU A 111 21.78 -8.38 -3.91
C LEU A 111 22.02 -6.93 -3.49
N LEU A 112 22.73 -6.14 -4.31
CA LEU A 112 22.91 -4.70 -4.04
C LEU A 112 21.63 -3.90 -4.16
N ASN A 113 20.73 -4.31 -5.06
CA ASN A 113 19.40 -3.70 -5.20
C ASN A 113 18.47 -4.12 -4.07
N GLU A 114 18.53 -5.38 -3.65
CA GLU A 114 17.77 -5.91 -2.51
C GLU A 114 18.21 -5.27 -1.19
N GLU A 115 19.53 -5.10 -0.98
CA GLU A 115 20.03 -4.42 0.20
C GLU A 115 19.59 -2.95 0.25
N LYS A 116 19.64 -2.22 -0.87
CA LYS A 116 19.12 -0.85 -0.95
C LYS A 116 17.63 -0.78 -0.70
N LYS A 117 16.85 -1.71 -1.23
CA LYS A 117 15.40 -1.81 -0.96
C LYS A 117 15.14 -2.09 0.51
N ARG A 118 15.88 -3.02 1.12
CA ARG A 118 15.76 -3.35 2.53
C ARG A 118 16.05 -2.14 3.42
N ILE A 119 17.14 -1.41 3.13
CA ILE A 119 17.48 -0.18 3.87
C ILE A 119 16.39 0.88 3.69
N LEU A 120 15.87 1.05 2.48
CA LEU A 120 14.78 1.99 2.21
C LEU A 120 13.52 1.65 3.02
N HIS A 121 13.14 0.36 3.08
CA HIS A 121 12.01 -0.08 3.92
C HIS A 121 12.25 0.20 5.40
N LEU A 122 13.43 -0.12 5.93
CA LEU A 122 13.79 0.18 7.33
C LEU A 122 13.73 1.68 7.64
N CYS A 123 14.21 2.52 6.71
CA CYS A 123 14.12 3.98 6.87
C CYS A 123 12.66 4.47 6.85
N LEU A 124 11.83 3.90 5.98
CA LEU A 124 10.40 4.23 5.90
C LEU A 124 9.65 3.82 7.17
N GLU A 125 10.00 2.69 7.80
CA GLU A 125 9.37 2.26 9.05
C GLU A 125 9.63 3.19 10.23
N ARG A 126 10.73 3.94 10.21
CA ARG A 126 11.09 4.93 11.25
C ARG A 126 10.39 6.28 11.06
N ILE A 127 9.72 6.48 9.91
CA ILE A 127 9.00 7.70 9.59
C ILE A 127 7.56 7.61 10.09
N ASP A 128 7.01 8.78 10.50
CA ASP A 128 5.61 8.92 10.87
C ASP A 128 4.66 8.21 9.88
N PRO A 129 3.71 7.39 10.34
CA PRO A 129 2.85 6.56 9.47
C PRO A 129 2.10 7.35 8.39
N GLU A 130 1.59 8.56 8.71
CA GLU A 130 0.87 9.38 7.73
C GLU A 130 1.82 9.86 6.61
N VAL A 131 3.05 10.21 6.97
CA VAL A 131 4.09 10.63 6.02
C VAL A 131 4.53 9.46 5.16
N ARG A 132 4.78 8.30 5.77
CA ARG A 132 5.13 7.06 5.08
C ARG A 132 4.05 6.65 4.08
N GLU A 133 2.79 6.71 4.47
CA GLU A 133 1.66 6.40 3.60
C GLU A 133 1.62 7.30 2.37
N ALA A 134 1.80 8.61 2.54
CA ALA A 134 1.84 9.54 1.41
C ALA A 134 2.99 9.25 0.45
N ILE A 135 4.18 8.92 0.98
CA ILE A 135 5.34 8.49 0.17
C ILE A 135 4.99 7.23 -0.62
N TRP A 136 4.42 6.22 0.04
CA TRP A 136 4.07 4.97 -0.61
C TRP A 136 3.12 5.18 -1.78
N LEU A 137 1.99 5.84 -1.55
CA LEU A 137 0.97 6.05 -2.57
C LEU A 137 1.48 6.85 -3.78
N VAL A 138 2.31 7.85 -3.56
CA VAL A 138 2.77 8.73 -4.65
C VAL A 138 4.01 8.16 -5.36
N TYR A 139 4.98 7.59 -4.66
CA TYR A 139 6.25 7.16 -5.28
C TYR A 139 6.30 5.68 -5.63
N PHE A 140 5.66 4.81 -4.85
CA PHE A 140 5.65 3.37 -5.14
C PHE A 140 4.42 2.99 -5.98
N GLU A 141 3.27 3.60 -5.67
CA GLU A 141 2.04 3.35 -6.42
C GLU A 141 1.80 4.34 -7.57
N GLU A 142 2.70 5.30 -7.77
CA GLU A 142 2.65 6.30 -8.85
C GLU A 142 1.30 7.05 -8.90
N MET A 143 0.65 7.23 -7.76
CA MET A 143 -0.62 7.95 -7.69
C MET A 143 -0.40 9.46 -7.80
N SER A 144 -1.33 10.14 -8.47
CA SER A 144 -1.40 11.60 -8.40
C SER A 144 -1.69 12.06 -6.96
N TYR A 145 -1.32 13.28 -6.63
CA TYR A 145 -1.62 13.86 -5.31
C TYR A 145 -3.13 13.87 -5.00
N ALA A 146 -3.96 14.01 -6.04
CA ALA A 146 -5.41 13.94 -5.88
C ALA A 146 -5.86 12.52 -5.51
N ALA A 147 -5.38 11.50 -6.23
CA ALA A 147 -5.70 10.10 -5.97
C ALA A 147 -5.20 9.65 -4.58
N ALA A 148 -3.96 9.99 -4.22
CA ALA A 148 -3.43 9.73 -2.88
C ALA A 148 -4.25 10.44 -1.79
N GLY A 149 -4.70 11.66 -2.04
CA GLY A 149 -5.60 12.41 -1.16
C GLY A 149 -6.95 11.71 -0.97
N GLU A 150 -7.51 11.12 -2.03
CA GLU A 150 -8.74 10.33 -1.95
C GLU A 150 -8.56 9.06 -1.11
N VAL A 151 -7.44 8.35 -1.29
CA VAL A 151 -7.12 7.16 -0.50
C VAL A 151 -7.00 7.52 0.98
N MET A 152 -6.23 8.54 1.31
CA MET A 152 -5.96 8.96 2.69
C MET A 152 -7.11 9.77 3.33
N GLY A 153 -8.11 10.20 2.55
CA GLY A 153 -9.20 11.05 3.03
C GLY A 153 -8.75 12.46 3.38
N VAL A 154 -7.74 13.00 2.69
CA VAL A 154 -7.17 14.34 2.92
C VAL A 154 -7.12 15.16 1.63
N LYS A 155 -7.00 16.48 1.78
CA LYS A 155 -6.88 17.38 0.62
C LYS A 155 -5.49 17.27 -0.02
N THR A 156 -5.39 17.48 -1.33
CA THR A 156 -4.14 17.50 -2.12
C THR A 156 -3.03 18.33 -1.49
N LYS A 157 -3.36 19.50 -0.92
CA LYS A 157 -2.40 20.35 -0.20
C LYS A 157 -1.79 19.67 1.04
N ARG A 158 -2.51 18.75 1.68
CA ARG A 158 -1.96 17.95 2.80
C ARG A 158 -0.95 16.94 2.28
N ILE A 159 -1.25 16.27 1.17
CA ILE A 159 -0.31 15.35 0.51
C ILE A 159 1.01 16.07 0.18
N ASP A 160 0.95 17.24 -0.46
CA ASP A 160 2.13 18.05 -0.78
C ASP A 160 3.00 18.34 0.48
N LYS A 161 2.36 18.73 1.58
CA LYS A 161 3.06 18.96 2.85
C LYS A 161 3.67 17.71 3.44
N LEU A 162 2.96 16.58 3.39
CA LEU A 162 3.46 15.29 3.87
C LEU A 162 4.67 14.85 3.06
N LEU A 163 4.62 14.97 1.74
CA LEU A 163 5.74 14.60 0.86
C LEU A 163 6.95 15.51 1.04
N THR A 164 6.75 16.83 1.21
CA THR A 164 7.84 17.77 1.50
C THR A 164 8.54 17.40 2.79
N ARG A 165 7.78 17.11 3.87
CA ARG A 165 8.31 16.64 5.14
C ARG A 165 8.97 15.26 4.99
N GLY A 166 8.33 14.37 4.23
CA GLY A 166 8.77 13.01 4.04
C GLY A 166 10.11 12.89 3.33
N LYS A 167 10.33 13.66 2.27
CA LYS A 167 11.63 13.73 1.59
C LYS A 167 12.77 14.11 2.53
N LYS A 168 12.52 15.09 3.41
CA LYS A 168 13.52 15.52 4.40
C LYS A 168 13.82 14.41 5.40
N LEU A 169 12.78 13.80 6.00
CA LEU A 169 12.93 12.74 6.99
C LEU A 169 13.61 11.51 6.39
N LEU A 170 13.17 11.08 5.19
CA LEU A 170 13.76 9.93 4.51
C LEU A 170 15.24 10.16 4.20
N ARG A 171 15.60 11.36 3.75
CA ARG A 171 17.01 11.72 3.52
C ARG A 171 17.83 11.64 4.81
N GLU A 172 17.29 12.13 5.93
CA GLU A 172 17.95 12.07 7.25
C GLU A 172 18.18 10.61 7.70
N GLU A 173 17.18 9.73 7.51
CA GLU A 173 17.31 8.30 7.83
C GLU A 173 18.31 7.58 6.92
N LEU A 174 18.27 7.83 5.60
CA LEU A 174 19.23 7.26 4.64
C LEU A 174 20.68 7.67 4.94
N LEU A 175 20.90 8.92 5.35
CA LEU A 175 22.24 9.39 5.77
C LEU A 175 22.75 8.65 7.01
N LYS A 176 21.89 8.28 7.96
CA LYS A 176 22.26 7.46 9.13
C LYS A 176 22.73 6.07 8.73
N GLU A 177 22.17 5.51 7.66
CA GLU A 177 22.56 4.21 7.09
C GLU A 177 23.76 4.31 6.11
N GLY A 178 24.39 5.49 6.00
CA GLY A 178 25.59 5.71 5.17
C GLY A 178 25.30 5.91 3.68
N ILE A 179 24.03 6.12 3.30
CA ILE A 179 23.66 6.41 1.91
C ILE A 179 23.71 7.92 1.69
N THR A 180 24.76 8.39 0.97
CA THR A 180 25.01 9.83 0.73
C THR A 180 24.45 10.36 -0.58
N ASP A 181 24.10 9.50 -1.54
CA ASP A 181 23.67 9.85 -2.91
C ASP A 181 22.13 9.80 -3.09
N ALA A 182 21.38 10.20 -2.05
CA ALA A 182 19.93 10.37 -2.16
C ALA A 182 19.61 11.73 -2.83
N HIS A 183 19.70 11.77 -4.16
CA HIS A 183 19.25 12.93 -4.97
C HIS A 183 17.78 12.80 -5.33
#